data_6b64b63706e1f22f8f208dde9f908702
#
_entry.id   6b64b63706e1f22f8f208dde9f908702
#
_cell.length_a   1.000
_cell.length_b   1.000
_cell.length_c   1.000
_cell.angle_alpha   90.00
_cell.angle_beta   90.00
_cell.angle_gamma   90.00
#
_symmetry.space_group_name_H-M   'P 1'
#
loop_
_entity.id
_entity.type
_entity.pdbx_description
1 polymer ?
#
loop_
_entity_poly.entity_id
_entity_poly.type
_entity_poly.pdbx_seq_one_letter_code
_entity_poly.pdbx_strand_id
1 'polypeptide(L)'
;MNLEPIANLEAKFKEAITEGFSRVKTDGLEVYCKAILEGKEVISNDMYENAKRITENLKNSDEVCDQLMQVEDFQKKLEFNYKGWNFICYLDTYHKNGFDDLKFASDCNPDKFSRDIEKFGYDIQIGVYAIGLEIIDGNFNPIVNHIVYDAIGNYAVLHIDSEYVNYCKKKVDFLIACVDKMVKENGYNKSYNFFRNRNTIYKPNWSKGFDMTMFED
;
A
#
# COMPACT_ATOMS: atom_id res chain seq x y z
N MET A 1 -24.14 -15.11 -9.41
CA MET A 1 -23.33 -16.13 -8.69
C MET A 1 -24.28 -17.11 -8.06
N ASN A 2 -24.20 -18.40 -8.47
CA ASN A 2 -24.95 -19.46 -7.76
C ASN A 2 -24.23 -19.70 -6.43
N LEU A 3 -24.86 -19.28 -5.35
CA LEU A 3 -24.37 -19.56 -4.00
C LEU A 3 -24.59 -21.05 -3.74
N GLU A 4 -23.52 -21.81 -3.49
CA GLU A 4 -23.66 -23.18 -3.02
C GLU A 4 -24.41 -23.19 -1.67
N PRO A 5 -25.31 -24.15 -1.44
CA PRO A 5 -26.01 -24.25 -0.17
C PRO A 5 -25.03 -24.40 1.01
N ILE A 6 -25.36 -23.82 2.16
CA ILE A 6 -24.55 -23.90 3.40
C ILE A 6 -24.10 -25.34 3.70
N ALA A 7 -24.99 -26.33 3.49
CA ALA A 7 -24.69 -27.75 3.68
C ALA A 7 -23.50 -28.26 2.84
N ASN A 8 -23.32 -27.75 1.61
CA ASN A 8 -22.19 -28.13 0.76
C ASN A 8 -20.89 -27.48 1.19
N LEU A 9 -20.95 -26.24 1.71
CA LEU A 9 -19.80 -25.57 2.31
C LEU A 9 -19.35 -26.29 3.58
N GLU A 10 -20.29 -26.68 4.48
CA GLU A 10 -19.97 -27.46 5.67
C GLU A 10 -19.35 -28.83 5.33
N ALA A 11 -19.82 -29.51 4.30
CA ALA A 11 -19.25 -30.77 3.84
C ALA A 11 -17.82 -30.59 3.36
N LYS A 12 -17.55 -29.60 2.50
CA LYS A 12 -16.21 -29.26 2.00
C LYS A 12 -15.26 -28.86 3.13
N PHE A 13 -15.73 -28.12 4.13
CA PHE A 13 -14.92 -27.75 5.28
C PHE A 13 -14.64 -28.93 6.22
N LYS A 14 -15.60 -29.83 6.41
CA LYS A 14 -15.39 -31.08 7.17
C LYS A 14 -14.37 -31.98 6.48
N GLU A 15 -14.39 -32.05 5.17
CA GLU A 15 -13.42 -32.79 4.36
C GLU A 15 -12.01 -32.19 4.48
N ALA A 16 -11.87 -30.85 4.37
CA ALA A 16 -10.62 -30.13 4.57
C ALA A 16 -10.07 -30.27 6.01
N ILE A 17 -10.95 -30.33 7.03
CA ILE A 17 -10.55 -30.56 8.43
C ILE A 17 -10.04 -31.99 8.63
N THR A 18 -10.62 -32.98 7.97
CA THR A 18 -10.19 -34.39 8.03
C THR A 18 -8.82 -34.57 7.36
N GLU A 19 -8.48 -33.77 6.37
CA GLU A 19 -7.20 -33.78 5.66
C GLU A 19 -6.05 -33.04 6.35
N GLY A 20 -6.25 -32.54 7.58
CA GLY A 20 -5.16 -32.00 8.41
C GLY A 20 -5.19 -30.50 8.72
N PHE A 21 -6.24 -29.78 8.36
CA PHE A 21 -6.45 -28.41 8.81
C PHE A 21 -7.15 -28.36 10.17
N SER A 22 -6.48 -28.82 11.21
CA SER A 22 -7.03 -29.12 12.56
C SER A 22 -7.35 -27.91 13.45
N ARG A 23 -7.65 -26.71 12.94
CA ARG A 23 -7.76 -25.51 13.79
C ARG A 23 -9.12 -24.82 13.84
N VAL A 24 -10.12 -25.25 13.13
CA VAL A 24 -11.48 -24.70 13.25
C VAL A 24 -12.27 -25.57 14.20
N LYS A 25 -12.60 -25.05 15.39
CA LYS A 25 -13.56 -25.72 16.29
C LYS A 25 -14.91 -25.77 15.58
N THR A 26 -15.58 -26.92 15.63
CA THR A 26 -16.87 -27.18 14.97
C THR A 26 -17.93 -26.12 15.27
N ASP A 27 -17.90 -25.53 16.45
CA ASP A 27 -18.86 -24.52 16.92
C ASP A 27 -18.74 -23.15 16.22
N GLY A 28 -17.57 -22.87 15.58
CA GLY A 28 -17.34 -21.66 14.80
C GLY A 28 -17.62 -21.80 13.29
N LEU A 29 -17.79 -23.05 12.82
CA LEU A 29 -17.88 -23.33 11.39
C LEU A 29 -19.16 -22.75 10.76
N GLU A 30 -20.30 -22.86 11.43
CA GLU A 30 -21.58 -22.32 10.97
C GLU A 30 -21.52 -20.79 10.88
N VAL A 31 -20.95 -20.13 11.91
CA VAL A 31 -20.77 -18.68 11.95
C VAL A 31 -19.83 -18.23 10.83
N TYR A 32 -18.75 -18.97 10.61
CA TYR A 32 -17.80 -18.70 9.52
C TYR A 32 -18.47 -18.81 8.15
N CYS A 33 -19.16 -19.92 7.88
CA CYS A 33 -19.85 -20.13 6.61
C CYS A 33 -20.92 -19.07 6.35
N LYS A 34 -21.66 -18.67 7.37
CA LYS A 34 -22.66 -17.60 7.29
C LYS A 34 -22.02 -16.26 6.95
N ALA A 35 -20.92 -15.90 7.61
CA ALA A 35 -20.20 -14.66 7.35
C ALA A 35 -19.68 -14.60 5.89
N ILE A 36 -19.09 -15.69 5.38
CA ILE A 36 -18.62 -15.78 3.99
C ILE A 36 -19.79 -15.63 3.00
N LEU A 37 -20.93 -16.27 3.26
CA LEU A 37 -22.11 -16.13 2.41
C LEU A 37 -22.70 -14.71 2.39
N GLU A 38 -22.55 -13.99 3.50
CA GLU A 38 -22.93 -12.58 3.62
C GLU A 38 -21.88 -11.63 3.01
N GLY A 39 -20.81 -12.16 2.43
CA GLY A 39 -19.71 -11.38 1.84
C GLY A 39 -18.84 -10.65 2.88
N LYS A 40 -18.86 -11.10 4.14
CA LYS A 40 -18.05 -10.56 5.22
C LYS A 40 -16.68 -11.20 5.25
N GLU A 41 -15.66 -10.40 5.49
CA GLU A 41 -14.33 -10.91 5.78
C GLU A 41 -14.27 -11.43 7.23
N VAL A 42 -13.68 -12.60 7.42
CA VAL A 42 -13.51 -13.22 8.73
C VAL A 42 -12.08 -13.02 9.20
N ILE A 43 -11.92 -12.32 10.30
CA ILE A 43 -10.60 -12.05 10.92
C ILE A 43 -10.48 -12.81 12.25
N SER A 44 -9.25 -13.08 12.69
CA SER A 44 -8.99 -13.67 14.00
C SER A 44 -9.26 -12.64 15.12
N ASN A 45 -9.54 -13.12 16.34
CA ASN A 45 -9.67 -12.25 17.49
C ASN A 45 -8.40 -11.42 17.73
N ASP A 46 -7.23 -12.00 17.54
CA ASP A 46 -5.97 -11.29 17.70
C ASP A 46 -5.82 -10.14 16.69
N MET A 47 -6.26 -10.35 15.44
CA MET A 47 -6.28 -9.28 14.44
C MET A 47 -7.25 -8.16 14.84
N TYR A 48 -8.43 -8.52 15.35
CA TYR A 48 -9.42 -7.56 15.81
C TYR A 48 -8.91 -6.73 17.00
N GLU A 49 -8.37 -7.37 18.04
CA GLU A 49 -7.82 -6.67 19.21
C GLU A 49 -6.62 -5.81 18.87
N ASN A 50 -5.76 -6.26 17.97
CA ASN A 50 -4.65 -5.44 17.45
C ASN A 50 -5.15 -4.21 16.69
N ALA A 51 -6.12 -4.38 15.78
CA ALA A 51 -6.69 -3.25 15.04
C ALA A 51 -7.35 -2.24 15.99
N LYS A 52 -8.09 -2.73 17.00
CA LYS A 52 -8.71 -1.89 18.02
C LYS A 52 -7.66 -1.08 18.80
N ARG A 53 -6.61 -1.73 19.28
CA ARG A 53 -5.51 -1.08 20.00
C ARG A 53 -4.81 -0.03 19.15
N ILE A 54 -4.50 -0.34 17.89
CA ILE A 54 -3.88 0.62 16.96
C ILE A 54 -4.81 1.82 16.76
N THR A 55 -6.09 1.58 16.55
CA THR A 55 -7.09 2.64 16.37
C THR A 55 -7.19 3.54 17.61
N GLU A 56 -7.16 2.95 18.81
CA GLU A 56 -7.19 3.71 20.06
C GLU A 56 -5.92 4.56 20.23
N ASN A 57 -4.73 4.02 19.90
CA ASN A 57 -3.49 4.77 19.93
C ASN A 57 -3.53 5.97 18.97
N LEU A 58 -3.99 5.77 17.73
CA LEU A 58 -4.11 6.86 16.75
C LEU A 58 -5.11 7.92 17.19
N LYS A 59 -6.25 7.53 17.77
CA LYS A 59 -7.27 8.46 18.29
C LYS A 59 -6.81 9.26 19.51
N ASN A 60 -5.85 8.75 20.26
CA ASN A 60 -5.30 9.41 21.44
C ASN A 60 -4.05 10.25 21.11
N SER A 61 -3.66 10.33 19.84
CA SER A 61 -2.55 11.16 19.38
C SER A 61 -3.04 12.54 18.99
N ASP A 62 -2.52 13.57 19.63
CA ASP A 62 -2.83 14.96 19.27
C ASP A 62 -2.40 15.25 17.84
N GLU A 63 -1.23 14.78 17.40
CA GLU A 63 -0.71 15.00 16.05
C GLU A 63 -1.60 14.38 14.97
N VAL A 64 -2.10 13.16 15.21
CA VAL A 64 -3.03 12.49 14.28
C VAL A 64 -4.39 13.18 14.29
N CYS A 65 -4.90 13.54 15.47
CA CYS A 65 -6.15 14.27 15.60
C CYS A 65 -6.11 15.62 14.89
N ASP A 66 -5.02 16.36 15.03
CA ASP A 66 -4.84 17.66 14.36
C ASP A 66 -4.88 17.53 12.84
N GLN A 67 -4.33 16.45 12.27
CA GLN A 67 -4.46 16.18 10.85
C GLN A 67 -5.89 15.82 10.47
N LEU A 68 -6.52 14.92 11.22
CA LEU A 68 -7.89 14.46 10.94
C LEU A 68 -8.94 15.56 11.10
N MET A 69 -8.71 16.56 11.96
CA MET A 69 -9.61 17.71 12.09
C MET A 69 -9.65 18.60 10.85
N GLN A 70 -8.65 18.54 9.99
CA GLN A 70 -8.57 19.31 8.75
C GLN A 70 -9.22 18.60 7.56
N VAL A 71 -9.62 17.34 7.74
CA VAL A 71 -10.17 16.49 6.67
C VAL A 71 -11.55 16.97 6.27
N GLU A 72 -11.72 17.26 4.98
CA GLU A 72 -12.98 17.62 4.35
C GLU A 72 -13.69 16.40 3.74
N ASP A 73 -12.91 15.40 3.30
CA ASP A 73 -13.45 14.19 2.68
C ASP A 73 -12.53 12.99 2.92
N PHE A 74 -13.13 11.80 3.09
CA PHE A 74 -12.43 10.53 3.21
C PHE A 74 -12.63 9.71 1.95
N GLN A 75 -11.59 8.99 1.53
CA GLN A 75 -11.61 8.17 0.32
C GLN A 75 -12.05 8.95 -0.92
N LYS A 76 -11.58 10.22 -1.00
CA LYS A 76 -11.93 11.10 -2.11
C LYS A 76 -11.42 10.53 -3.41
N LYS A 77 -12.35 10.24 -4.32
CA LYS A 77 -12.03 9.80 -5.67
C LYS A 77 -11.52 10.98 -6.50
N LEU A 78 -10.37 10.82 -7.11
CA LEU A 78 -9.85 11.70 -8.16
C LEU A 78 -9.91 10.96 -9.49
N GLU A 79 -10.43 11.62 -10.52
CA GLU A 79 -10.56 11.08 -11.87
C GLU A 79 -10.13 12.16 -12.87
N PHE A 80 -9.03 11.94 -13.57
CA PHE A 80 -8.42 12.95 -14.43
C PHE A 80 -7.66 12.32 -15.60
N ASN A 81 -7.47 13.11 -16.66
CA ASN A 81 -6.57 12.76 -17.77
C ASN A 81 -5.26 13.52 -17.62
N TYR A 82 -4.16 12.81 -17.75
CA TYR A 82 -2.82 13.39 -17.75
C TYR A 82 -1.96 12.77 -18.84
N LYS A 83 -1.42 13.59 -19.72
CA LYS A 83 -0.58 13.17 -20.87
C LYS A 83 -1.21 12.04 -21.70
N GLY A 84 -2.53 12.07 -21.89
CA GLY A 84 -3.28 11.08 -22.68
C GLY A 84 -3.66 9.81 -21.92
N TRP A 85 -3.30 9.69 -20.65
CA TRP A 85 -3.67 8.55 -19.80
C TRP A 85 -4.76 8.95 -18.81
N ASN A 86 -5.75 8.07 -18.63
CA ASN A 86 -6.80 8.26 -17.64
C ASN A 86 -6.36 7.66 -16.31
N PHE A 87 -6.40 8.48 -15.27
CA PHE A 87 -6.08 8.10 -13.90
C PHE A 87 -7.34 8.08 -13.05
N ILE A 88 -7.43 7.07 -12.18
CA ILE A 88 -8.41 6.98 -11.11
C ILE A 88 -7.63 6.64 -9.85
N CYS A 89 -7.77 7.46 -8.81
CA CYS A 89 -7.16 7.21 -7.52
C CYS A 89 -8.10 7.64 -6.39
N TYR A 90 -7.79 7.20 -5.18
CA TYR A 90 -8.54 7.51 -3.97
C TYR A 90 -7.55 8.02 -2.93
N LEU A 91 -7.79 9.22 -2.41
CA LEU A 91 -7.06 9.78 -1.29
C LEU A 91 -7.65 9.22 0.00
N ASP A 92 -6.85 8.72 0.92
CA ASP A 92 -7.36 8.24 2.21
C ASP A 92 -8.03 9.39 2.96
N THR A 93 -7.38 10.55 3.02
CA THR A 93 -7.98 11.79 3.49
C THR A 93 -7.72 12.91 2.49
N TYR A 94 -8.65 13.83 2.40
CA TYR A 94 -8.52 15.05 1.61
C TYR A 94 -8.80 16.27 2.47
N HIS A 95 -7.98 17.27 2.34
CA HIS A 95 -8.19 18.57 2.94
C HIS A 95 -7.81 19.69 1.94
N LYS A 96 -8.30 20.91 2.18
CA LYS A 96 -8.15 22.03 1.24
C LYS A 96 -6.71 22.27 0.78
N ASN A 97 -5.74 21.99 1.63
CA ASN A 97 -4.33 22.23 1.33
C ASN A 97 -3.57 21.00 0.83
N GLY A 98 -4.18 19.82 0.80
CA GLY A 98 -3.49 18.59 0.40
C GLY A 98 -4.19 17.30 0.82
N PHE A 99 -3.40 16.32 1.25
CA PHE A 99 -3.90 15.00 1.67
C PHE A 99 -2.98 14.32 2.67
N ASP A 100 -3.55 13.43 3.46
CA ASP A 100 -2.79 12.46 4.23
C ASP A 100 -3.08 11.06 3.70
N ASP A 101 -2.10 10.20 3.78
CA ASP A 101 -2.20 8.83 3.31
C ASP A 101 -1.76 7.88 4.44
N LEU A 102 -2.60 6.88 4.75
CA LEU A 102 -2.39 5.96 5.85
C LEU A 102 -1.54 4.79 5.40
N LYS A 103 -0.45 4.52 6.10
CA LYS A 103 0.48 3.45 5.76
C LYS A 103 0.71 2.50 6.92
N PHE A 104 0.46 1.22 6.68
CA PHE A 104 0.94 0.16 7.56
C PHE A 104 2.38 -0.18 7.21
N ALA A 105 3.27 -0.13 8.19
CA ALA A 105 4.68 -0.43 8.01
C ALA A 105 5.17 -1.48 9.01
N SER A 106 6.28 -2.11 8.71
CA SER A 106 6.96 -2.99 9.66
C SER A 106 7.63 -2.22 10.81
N ASP A 107 7.93 -0.94 10.58
CA ASP A 107 8.56 -0.04 11.53
C ASP A 107 8.25 1.41 11.16
N CYS A 108 7.71 2.18 12.10
CA CYS A 108 7.33 3.59 11.90
C CYS A 108 8.50 4.56 12.00
N ASN A 109 9.74 4.07 12.22
CA ASN A 109 10.91 4.91 12.30
C ASN A 109 11.09 5.69 10.97
N PRO A 110 11.18 7.04 10.99
CA PRO A 110 11.26 7.86 9.78
C PRO A 110 12.41 7.48 8.84
N ASP A 111 13.60 7.14 9.39
CA ASP A 111 14.77 6.76 8.59
C ASP A 111 14.58 5.41 7.87
N LYS A 112 13.81 4.52 8.45
CA LYS A 112 13.47 3.23 7.82
C LYS A 112 12.35 3.40 6.82
N PHE A 113 11.29 4.11 7.20
CA PHE A 113 10.14 4.33 6.35
C PHE A 113 10.49 5.14 5.09
N SER A 114 11.44 6.09 5.17
CA SER A 114 11.90 6.84 4.00
C SER A 114 12.46 5.93 2.88
N ARG A 115 13.07 4.81 3.23
CA ARG A 115 13.52 3.79 2.27
C ARG A 115 12.37 2.98 1.69
N ASP A 116 11.32 2.78 2.48
CA ASP A 116 10.13 2.06 2.06
C ASP A 116 9.31 2.87 1.05
N ILE A 117 9.37 4.20 1.09
CA ILE A 117 8.70 5.08 0.11
C ILE A 117 9.12 4.72 -1.32
N GLU A 118 10.41 4.64 -1.62
CA GLU A 118 10.88 4.27 -2.95
C GLU A 118 10.73 2.78 -3.24
N LYS A 119 10.97 1.93 -2.23
CA LYS A 119 10.90 0.47 -2.37
C LYS A 119 9.52 -0.02 -2.77
N PHE A 120 8.47 0.57 -2.20
CA PHE A 120 7.09 0.18 -2.46
C PHE A 120 6.38 1.09 -3.48
N GLY A 121 7.07 2.09 -4.03
CA GLY A 121 6.51 2.99 -5.03
C GLY A 121 5.53 4.02 -4.45
N TYR A 122 5.60 4.33 -3.17
CA TYR A 122 4.78 5.38 -2.56
C TYR A 122 5.11 6.77 -3.13
N ASP A 123 6.33 6.98 -3.58
CA ASP A 123 6.73 8.18 -4.32
C ASP A 123 5.96 8.35 -5.64
N ILE A 124 5.68 7.25 -6.34
CA ILE A 124 4.83 7.29 -7.54
C ILE A 124 3.39 7.64 -7.15
N GLN A 125 2.87 7.08 -6.07
CA GLN A 125 1.54 7.39 -5.55
C GLN A 125 1.43 8.86 -5.17
N ILE A 126 2.39 9.40 -4.41
CA ILE A 126 2.47 10.83 -4.06
C ILE A 126 2.44 11.69 -5.33
N GLY A 127 3.24 11.36 -6.33
CA GLY A 127 3.30 12.11 -7.58
C GLY A 127 1.98 12.10 -8.34
N VAL A 128 1.32 10.95 -8.46
CA VAL A 128 0.01 10.82 -9.12
C VAL A 128 -1.07 11.62 -8.38
N TYR A 129 -1.12 11.54 -7.05
CA TYR A 129 -2.10 12.26 -6.24
C TYR A 129 -1.89 13.77 -6.32
N ALA A 130 -0.65 14.23 -6.22
CA ALA A 130 -0.32 15.64 -6.36
C ALA A 130 -0.67 16.21 -7.74
N ILE A 131 -0.41 15.45 -8.83
CA ILE A 131 -0.84 15.84 -10.19
C ILE A 131 -2.37 15.89 -10.28
N GLY A 132 -3.07 14.94 -9.67
CA GLY A 132 -4.53 14.93 -9.64
C GLY A 132 -5.12 16.16 -8.96
N LEU A 133 -4.57 16.56 -7.82
CA LEU A 133 -4.99 17.78 -7.11
C LEU A 133 -4.64 19.06 -7.87
N GLU A 134 -3.52 19.09 -8.58
CA GLU A 134 -3.17 20.20 -9.46
C GLU A 134 -4.20 20.39 -10.58
N ILE A 135 -4.62 19.28 -11.20
CA ILE A 135 -5.56 19.32 -12.33
C ILE A 135 -6.99 19.64 -11.88
N ILE A 136 -7.43 19.04 -10.78
CA ILE A 136 -8.84 19.13 -10.34
C ILE A 136 -9.09 20.38 -9.51
N ASP A 137 -8.20 20.66 -8.54
CA ASP A 137 -8.41 21.71 -7.55
C ASP A 137 -7.50 22.93 -7.77
N GLY A 138 -6.57 22.89 -8.75
CA GLY A 138 -5.59 23.96 -8.96
C GLY A 138 -4.55 24.05 -7.84
N ASN A 139 -4.39 23.01 -7.03
CA ASN A 139 -3.42 22.97 -5.94
C ASN A 139 -2.05 22.48 -6.43
N PHE A 140 -1.16 23.39 -6.78
CA PHE A 140 0.18 23.10 -7.32
C PHE A 140 1.19 22.62 -6.28
N ASN A 141 0.97 22.94 -5.01
CA ASN A 141 1.86 22.62 -3.89
C ASN A 141 1.07 22.00 -2.74
N PRO A 142 0.53 20.79 -2.90
CA PRO A 142 -0.23 20.17 -1.83
C PRO A 142 0.67 19.85 -0.64
N ILE A 143 0.14 20.05 0.56
CA ILE A 143 0.72 19.48 1.78
C ILE A 143 0.43 17.99 1.79
N VAL A 144 1.47 17.21 1.93
CA VAL A 144 1.37 15.74 1.92
C VAL A 144 1.95 15.18 3.20
N ASN A 145 1.18 14.35 3.89
CA ASN A 145 1.67 13.61 5.04
C ASN A 145 1.38 12.12 4.89
N HIS A 146 2.25 11.30 5.47
CA HIS A 146 1.96 9.89 5.72
C HIS A 146 1.69 9.70 7.21
N ILE A 147 0.55 9.12 7.55
CA ILE A 147 0.24 8.64 8.89
C ILE A 147 0.65 7.16 8.90
N VAL A 148 1.83 6.89 9.44
CA VAL A 148 2.43 5.55 9.43
C VAL A 148 2.16 4.88 10.77
N TYR A 149 1.76 3.61 10.73
CA TYR A 149 1.54 2.81 11.94
C TYR A 149 2.03 1.37 11.76
N ASP A 150 2.33 0.69 12.85
CA ASP A 150 2.84 -0.68 12.85
C ASP A 150 1.98 -1.66 13.66
N ALA A 151 2.32 -2.96 13.57
CA ALA A 151 1.58 -4.03 14.23
C ALA A 151 1.63 -3.97 15.77
N ILE A 152 2.60 -3.29 16.35
CA ILE A 152 2.73 -3.14 17.81
C ILE A 152 2.13 -1.85 18.34
N GLY A 153 1.52 -1.04 17.43
CA GLY A 153 0.76 0.16 17.79
C GLY A 153 1.59 1.42 17.89
N ASN A 154 2.82 1.42 17.39
CA ASN A 154 3.55 2.67 17.17
C ASN A 154 2.95 3.40 15.98
N TYR A 155 3.13 4.71 15.93
CA TYR A 155 2.72 5.55 14.82
C TYR A 155 3.67 6.75 14.68
N ALA A 156 3.65 7.35 13.50
CA ALA A 156 4.33 8.61 13.20
C ALA A 156 3.54 9.39 12.14
N VAL A 157 3.47 10.70 12.28
CA VAL A 157 3.01 11.61 11.22
C VAL A 157 4.25 12.15 10.52
N LEU A 158 4.41 11.80 9.25
CA LEU A 158 5.58 12.12 8.45
C LEU A 158 5.20 13.12 7.36
N HIS A 159 5.68 14.35 7.49
CA HIS A 159 5.51 15.36 6.46
C HIS A 159 6.45 15.09 5.28
N ILE A 160 5.91 15.11 4.07
CA ILE A 160 6.66 14.96 2.84
C ILE A 160 7.05 16.34 2.33
N ASP A 161 8.34 16.58 2.24
CA ASP A 161 8.88 17.87 1.79
C ASP A 161 8.39 18.23 0.38
N SER A 162 8.14 19.50 0.13
CA SER A 162 7.60 20.00 -1.13
C SER A 162 8.54 19.77 -2.32
N GLU A 163 9.85 19.80 -2.11
CA GLU A 163 10.83 19.47 -3.17
C GLU A 163 10.73 17.98 -3.51
N TYR A 164 10.51 17.13 -2.51
CA TYR A 164 10.32 15.71 -2.74
C TYR A 164 8.98 15.43 -3.44
N VAL A 165 7.89 16.11 -3.09
CA VAL A 165 6.63 16.02 -3.84
C VAL A 165 6.85 16.41 -5.32
N ASN A 166 7.58 17.48 -5.59
CA ASN A 166 7.91 17.89 -6.95
C ASN A 166 8.79 16.85 -7.69
N TYR A 167 9.73 16.23 -6.99
CA TYR A 167 10.50 15.11 -7.55
C TYR A 167 9.58 13.92 -7.90
N CYS A 168 8.63 13.58 -7.05
CA CYS A 168 7.65 12.51 -7.28
C CYS A 168 6.81 12.80 -8.54
N LYS A 169 6.35 14.03 -8.75
CA LYS A 169 5.65 14.44 -9.98
C LYS A 169 6.52 14.25 -11.23
N LYS A 170 7.79 14.67 -11.19
CA LYS A 170 8.74 14.47 -12.29
C LYS A 170 9.02 12.99 -12.56
N LYS A 171 9.04 12.15 -11.51
CA LYS A 171 9.20 10.69 -11.66
C LYS A 171 8.00 10.08 -12.39
N VAL A 172 6.78 10.52 -12.09
CA VAL A 172 5.57 10.12 -12.83
C VAL A 172 5.68 10.51 -14.30
N ASP A 173 6.12 11.73 -14.60
CA ASP A 173 6.36 12.19 -15.97
C ASP A 173 7.32 11.30 -16.74
N PHE A 174 8.43 10.96 -16.11
CA PHE A 174 9.43 10.07 -16.70
C PHE A 174 8.85 8.68 -16.95
N LEU A 175 8.10 8.13 -15.99
CA LEU A 175 7.49 6.81 -16.13
C LEU A 175 6.45 6.77 -17.25
N ILE A 176 5.60 7.80 -17.37
CA ILE A 176 4.64 7.90 -18.49
C ILE A 176 5.39 7.92 -19.83
N ALA A 177 6.46 8.71 -19.96
CA ALA A 177 7.25 8.75 -21.19
C ALA A 177 7.88 7.38 -21.52
N CYS A 178 8.32 6.64 -20.50
CA CYS A 178 8.81 5.27 -20.67
C CYS A 178 7.70 4.33 -21.18
N VAL A 179 6.50 4.41 -20.59
CA VAL A 179 5.36 3.60 -21.01
C VAL A 179 4.95 3.94 -22.43
N ASP A 180 4.85 5.21 -22.78
CA ASP A 180 4.53 5.67 -24.15
C ASP A 180 5.51 5.11 -25.17
N LYS A 181 6.80 5.18 -24.87
CA LYS A 181 7.84 4.61 -25.72
C LYS A 181 7.67 3.10 -25.86
N MET A 182 7.44 2.40 -24.75
CA MET A 182 7.24 0.94 -24.77
C MET A 182 6.00 0.53 -25.56
N VAL A 183 4.90 1.27 -25.41
CA VAL A 183 3.66 1.00 -26.17
C VAL A 183 3.86 1.22 -27.67
N LYS A 184 4.57 2.29 -28.05
CA LYS A 184 4.89 2.56 -29.46
C LYS A 184 5.78 1.47 -30.09
N GLU A 185 6.75 0.95 -29.35
CA GLU A 185 7.74 -0.02 -29.86
C GLU A 185 7.19 -1.45 -29.85
N ASN A 186 6.39 -1.83 -28.87
CA ASN A 186 6.02 -3.22 -28.58
C ASN A 186 4.52 -3.47 -28.43
N GLY A 187 3.68 -2.43 -28.53
CA GLY A 187 2.29 -2.50 -28.13
C GLY A 187 2.17 -2.84 -26.62
N TYR A 188 1.00 -3.37 -26.22
CA TYR A 188 0.76 -3.75 -24.82
C TYR A 188 1.30 -5.16 -24.46
N ASN A 189 1.92 -5.87 -25.41
CA ASN A 189 2.28 -7.28 -25.26
C ASN A 189 3.79 -7.51 -25.01
N LYS A 190 4.48 -6.57 -24.38
CA LYS A 190 5.90 -6.74 -24.08
C LYS A 190 6.10 -7.87 -23.08
N SER A 191 6.72 -8.97 -23.51
CA SER A 191 7.18 -10.01 -22.60
C SER A 191 8.63 -9.74 -22.17
N TYR A 192 8.93 -9.95 -20.91
CA TYR A 192 10.29 -9.85 -20.41
C TYR A 192 11.03 -11.16 -20.69
N ASN A 193 12.07 -11.09 -21.53
CA ASN A 193 12.84 -12.27 -21.91
C ASN A 193 13.60 -12.93 -20.75
N PHE A 194 13.81 -12.21 -19.63
CA PHE A 194 14.54 -12.73 -18.48
C PHE A 194 13.83 -13.94 -17.82
N PHE A 195 12.49 -14.09 -17.97
CA PHE A 195 11.78 -15.28 -17.46
C PHE A 195 12.04 -16.55 -18.27
N ARG A 196 12.56 -16.44 -19.50
CA ARG A 196 12.76 -17.56 -20.42
C ARG A 196 14.23 -17.87 -20.71
N ASN A 197 15.14 -17.01 -20.27
CA ASN A 197 16.56 -17.11 -20.56
C ASN A 197 17.38 -17.36 -19.30
N ARG A 198 18.54 -17.98 -19.46
CA ARG A 198 19.54 -18.06 -18.40
C ARG A 198 20.09 -16.66 -18.13
N ASN A 199 19.92 -16.16 -16.92
CA ASN A 199 20.42 -14.85 -16.51
C ASN A 199 21.64 -15.01 -15.60
N THR A 200 22.61 -14.10 -15.73
CA THR A 200 23.76 -14.01 -14.83
C THR A 200 23.49 -12.93 -13.80
N ILE A 201 23.67 -13.27 -12.53
CA ILE A 201 23.57 -12.33 -11.41
C ILE A 201 24.98 -11.83 -11.12
N TYR A 202 25.16 -10.53 -11.19
CA TYR A 202 26.41 -9.87 -10.83
C TYR A 202 26.32 -9.33 -9.39
N LYS A 203 27.48 -9.22 -8.74
CA LYS A 203 27.58 -8.56 -7.43
C LYS A 203 27.01 -7.13 -7.56
N PRO A 204 26.06 -6.71 -6.71
CA PRO A 204 25.55 -5.36 -6.74
C PRO A 204 26.65 -4.32 -6.46
N ASN A 205 26.60 -3.19 -7.16
CA ASN A 205 27.61 -2.12 -6.99
C ASN A 205 27.66 -1.54 -5.58
N TRP A 206 26.55 -1.60 -4.83
CA TRP A 206 26.47 -1.14 -3.45
C TRP A 206 27.03 -2.17 -2.45
N SER A 207 27.23 -3.41 -2.87
CA SER A 207 27.78 -4.45 -1.99
C SER A 207 29.26 -4.17 -1.73
N LYS A 208 29.60 -3.78 -0.52
CA LYS A 208 30.99 -3.69 -0.05
C LYS A 208 31.61 -5.08 -0.10
N GLY A 209 32.82 -5.20 -0.62
CA GLY A 209 33.59 -6.45 -0.56
C GLY A 209 33.90 -6.86 0.87
N PHE A 210 34.34 -8.10 1.05
CA PHE A 210 34.97 -8.53 2.30
C PHE A 210 36.40 -7.97 2.32
N ASP A 211 36.75 -7.28 3.39
CA ASP A 211 38.14 -6.89 3.65
C ASP A 211 38.82 -8.06 4.34
N MET A 212 39.54 -8.85 3.56
CA MET A 212 40.27 -10.02 4.09
C MET A 212 41.55 -9.62 4.81
N THR A 213 42.02 -8.36 4.70
CA THR A 213 43.24 -7.88 5.36
C THR A 213 43.09 -7.80 6.89
N MET A 214 41.83 -7.82 7.38
CA MET A 214 41.54 -7.86 8.83
C MET A 214 41.94 -9.17 9.48
N PHE A 215 42.31 -10.21 8.73
CA PHE A 215 42.68 -11.55 9.23
C PHE A 215 44.14 -11.96 8.87
N GLU A 216 44.90 -11.05 8.28
CA GLU A 216 46.32 -11.23 8.02
C GLU A 216 47.09 -10.65 9.22
N ASP A 217 47.38 -11.49 10.24
CA ASP A 217 48.33 -11.24 11.34
C ASP A 217 49.76 -11.62 10.91
#